data_dddb32554940c74d7d692a0703183310
#
_entry.id   dddb32554940c74d7d692a0703183310
#
_cell.length_a   1.000
_cell.length_b   1.000
_cell.length_c   1.000
_cell.angle_alpha   90.00
_cell.angle_beta   90.00
_cell.angle_gamma   90.00
#
_symmetry.space_group_name_H-M   'P 1'
#
loop_
_entity.id
_entity.type
_entity.pdbx_description
1 polymer ?
#
loop_
_entity_poly.entity_id
_entity_poly.type
_entity_poly.pdbx_seq_one_letter_code
_entity_poly.pdbx_strand_id
1 'polypeptide(L)'
;MGKTPTVRSWRIFYDRLLKNDEYRSSIDPSRYGPYHTYREQFVRVDRLLKRYPRNITAIPIGTSVGGEPIWVFRVSNTEEAAEPRACFLVLSLLHAIEFVGAEANLALFQRFVANMNKNPALANREVHFLPILNPDGYLEVERELTKGRARFHRGNRRGVDLNRNFGAFFSRRYLWHRVLRKIYDPGPRPFSEPETAALRSHLLEHRFDFALSLHSFGGRFLFPYGGKREKSRIDSWYRETARALIDQQPHYGYKAGQLARAFPLFLVRGSEADYLHETFGTRTLVVEIGRNGPRVLHPRNLLAPFPLFNPKDLQRELDNLMDPFFFFLSMNREKRG
;
A
#
# COMPACT_ATOMS: atom_id res chain seq x y z
N MET A 1 -13.37 14.61 -21.00
CA MET A 1 -14.59 14.05 -20.39
C MET A 1 -14.36 12.57 -20.16
N GLY A 2 -13.83 12.21 -18.97
CA GLY A 2 -13.57 10.83 -18.57
C GLY A 2 -14.89 10.13 -18.25
N LYS A 3 -15.16 9.03 -18.92
CA LYS A 3 -16.29 8.17 -18.60
C LYS A 3 -16.12 7.67 -17.16
N THR A 4 -17.06 8.00 -16.29
CA THR A 4 -17.15 7.43 -14.94
C THR A 4 -17.02 5.91 -15.04
N PRO A 5 -16.04 5.28 -14.36
CA PRO A 5 -15.87 3.82 -14.43
C PRO A 5 -17.11 3.18 -13.82
N THR A 6 -17.88 2.55 -14.65
CA THR A 6 -19.21 2.07 -14.31
C THR A 6 -19.09 0.75 -13.52
N VAL A 7 -20.07 0.50 -12.65
CA VAL A 7 -20.39 -0.82 -12.04
C VAL A 7 -20.20 -1.98 -13.01
N ARG A 8 -20.36 -1.72 -14.32
CA ARG A 8 -20.16 -2.66 -15.44
C ARG A 8 -18.71 -3.16 -15.53
N SER A 9 -17.69 -2.29 -15.40
CA SER A 9 -16.27 -2.70 -15.48
C SER A 9 -15.88 -3.61 -14.32
N TRP A 10 -16.35 -3.28 -13.11
CA TRP A 10 -16.17 -4.16 -11.95
C TRP A 10 -16.81 -5.54 -12.16
N ARG A 11 -18.06 -5.57 -12.61
CA ARG A 11 -18.78 -6.84 -12.81
C ARG A 11 -18.07 -7.73 -13.86
N ILE A 12 -17.62 -7.17 -14.97
CA ILE A 12 -16.86 -7.91 -15.99
C ILE A 12 -15.57 -8.51 -15.41
N PHE A 13 -14.81 -7.71 -14.64
CA PHE A 13 -13.60 -8.18 -13.97
C PHE A 13 -13.94 -9.29 -12.97
N TYR A 14 -14.92 -9.07 -12.10
CA TYR A 14 -15.29 -10.00 -11.05
C TYR A 14 -15.81 -11.33 -11.59
N ASP A 15 -16.61 -11.30 -12.66
CA ASP A 15 -17.08 -12.51 -13.34
C ASP A 15 -15.91 -13.30 -13.96
N ARG A 16 -14.94 -12.62 -14.57
CA ARG A 16 -13.69 -13.24 -15.03
C ARG A 16 -12.93 -13.88 -13.88
N LEU A 17 -12.74 -13.18 -12.80
CA LEU A 17 -12.04 -13.65 -11.60
C LEU A 17 -12.67 -14.92 -11.03
N LEU A 18 -13.98 -15.01 -11.01
CA LEU A 18 -14.70 -16.18 -10.49
C LEU A 18 -14.66 -17.39 -11.43
N LYS A 19 -14.67 -17.17 -12.75
CA LYS A 19 -14.78 -18.23 -13.78
C LYS A 19 -13.43 -18.78 -14.20
N ASN A 20 -12.37 -18.01 -14.17
CA ASN A 20 -11.05 -18.44 -14.63
C ASN A 20 -10.34 -19.27 -13.54
N ASP A 21 -9.96 -20.49 -13.92
CA ASP A 21 -9.27 -21.45 -13.04
C ASP A 21 -7.86 -20.97 -12.61
N GLU A 22 -7.23 -20.04 -13.36
CA GLU A 22 -5.95 -19.44 -12.97
C GLU A 22 -6.00 -18.74 -11.61
N TYR A 23 -7.18 -18.25 -11.17
CA TYR A 23 -7.36 -17.65 -9.85
C TYR A 23 -7.87 -18.63 -8.78
N ARG A 24 -7.97 -19.93 -9.11
CA ARG A 24 -8.34 -20.98 -8.16
C ARG A 24 -7.09 -21.53 -7.50
N SER A 25 -6.63 -20.84 -6.49
CA SER A 25 -5.49 -21.24 -5.67
C SER A 25 -5.86 -21.23 -4.20
N SER A 26 -5.05 -21.84 -3.38
CA SER A 26 -5.15 -21.78 -1.91
C SER A 26 -3.77 -21.62 -1.30
N ILE A 27 -3.66 -20.74 -0.32
CA ILE A 27 -2.45 -20.57 0.47
C ILE A 27 -2.61 -21.40 1.74
N ASP A 28 -1.64 -22.27 2.03
CA ASP A 28 -1.66 -23.08 3.24
C ASP A 28 -1.46 -22.20 4.49
N PRO A 29 -2.50 -21.99 5.31
CA PRO A 29 -2.42 -21.09 6.45
C PRO A 29 -1.53 -21.64 7.58
N SER A 30 -1.35 -22.96 7.67
CA SER A 30 -0.48 -23.57 8.67
C SER A 30 0.99 -23.25 8.43
N ARG A 31 1.36 -23.11 7.16
CA ARG A 31 2.72 -22.84 6.70
C ARG A 31 3.01 -21.35 6.59
N TYR A 32 2.10 -20.58 6.01
CA TYR A 32 2.35 -19.19 5.62
C TYR A 32 1.56 -18.17 6.43
N GLY A 33 0.60 -18.60 7.25
CA GLY A 33 -0.33 -17.73 7.96
C GLY A 33 -1.64 -17.52 7.19
N PRO A 34 -2.62 -16.80 7.77
CA PRO A 34 -3.99 -16.67 7.25
C PRO A 34 -4.08 -15.58 6.16
N TYR A 35 -3.20 -15.66 5.15
CA TYR A 35 -3.18 -14.72 4.03
C TYR A 35 -4.14 -15.17 2.93
N HIS A 36 -4.87 -14.21 2.38
CA HIS A 36 -5.85 -14.46 1.33
C HIS A 36 -5.17 -14.52 -0.04
N THR A 37 -5.77 -15.29 -0.95
CA THR A 37 -5.42 -15.30 -2.36
C THR A 37 -5.91 -14.02 -3.06
N TYR A 38 -5.39 -13.73 -4.24
CA TYR A 38 -5.85 -12.60 -5.08
C TYR A 38 -7.38 -12.62 -5.28
N ARG A 39 -7.91 -13.81 -5.55
CA ARG A 39 -9.35 -14.01 -5.70
C ARG A 39 -10.11 -13.70 -4.41
N GLU A 40 -9.65 -14.21 -3.27
CA GLU A 40 -10.29 -13.99 -1.97
C GLU A 40 -10.27 -12.51 -1.56
N GLN A 41 -9.19 -11.76 -1.86
CA GLN A 41 -9.12 -10.32 -1.63
C GLN A 41 -10.28 -9.60 -2.34
N PHE A 42 -10.50 -9.90 -3.63
CA PHE A 42 -11.56 -9.23 -4.39
C PHE A 42 -12.97 -9.79 -4.12
N VAL A 43 -13.11 -11.01 -3.64
CA VAL A 43 -14.39 -11.51 -3.09
C VAL A 43 -14.79 -10.72 -1.83
N ARG A 44 -13.83 -10.39 -0.98
CA ARG A 44 -14.07 -9.52 0.20
C ARG A 44 -14.48 -8.10 -0.23
N VAL A 45 -13.80 -7.54 -1.22
CA VAL A 45 -14.17 -6.23 -1.79
C VAL A 45 -15.57 -6.23 -2.40
N ASP A 46 -15.94 -7.26 -3.17
CA ASP A 46 -17.27 -7.36 -3.80
C ASP A 46 -18.40 -7.38 -2.74
N ARG A 47 -18.16 -8.04 -1.60
CA ARG A 47 -19.09 -7.99 -0.46
C ARG A 47 -19.28 -6.57 0.08
N LEU A 48 -18.20 -5.78 0.14
CA LEU A 48 -18.27 -4.38 0.57
C LEU A 48 -19.03 -3.51 -0.44
N LEU A 49 -18.75 -3.67 -1.74
CA LEU A 49 -19.47 -2.96 -2.81
C LEU A 49 -20.98 -3.24 -2.79
N LYS A 50 -21.37 -4.50 -2.55
CA LYS A 50 -22.78 -4.90 -2.42
C LYS A 50 -23.43 -4.34 -1.16
N ARG A 51 -22.69 -4.26 -0.05
CA ARG A 51 -23.21 -3.78 1.23
C ARG A 51 -23.30 -2.26 1.32
N TYR A 52 -22.39 -1.55 0.63
CA TYR A 52 -22.29 -0.08 0.68
C TYR A 52 -22.26 0.55 -0.73
N PRO A 53 -23.28 0.28 -1.57
CA PRO A 53 -23.25 0.63 -3.00
C PRO A 53 -23.30 2.15 -3.25
N ARG A 54 -23.75 2.95 -2.28
CA ARG A 54 -23.78 4.41 -2.38
C ARG A 54 -22.48 5.09 -1.92
N ASN A 55 -21.69 4.39 -1.11
CA ASN A 55 -20.49 4.96 -0.48
C ASN A 55 -19.19 4.57 -1.18
N ILE A 56 -19.20 3.48 -1.95
CA ILE A 56 -18.00 2.93 -2.58
C ILE A 56 -18.10 3.01 -4.09
N THR A 57 -17.09 3.58 -4.73
CA THR A 57 -16.92 3.58 -6.19
C THR A 57 -15.66 2.80 -6.55
N ALA A 58 -15.79 1.73 -7.35
CA ALA A 58 -14.64 1.01 -7.89
C ALA A 58 -14.13 1.71 -9.16
N ILE A 59 -12.87 2.09 -9.18
CA ILE A 59 -12.21 2.85 -10.25
C ILE A 59 -11.05 2.02 -10.81
N PRO A 60 -11.12 1.54 -12.07
CA PRO A 60 -9.96 0.97 -12.72
C PRO A 60 -9.03 2.11 -13.16
N ILE A 61 -7.83 2.16 -12.61
CA ILE A 61 -6.86 3.24 -12.90
C ILE A 61 -5.88 2.87 -14.02
N GLY A 62 -5.83 1.59 -14.40
CA GLY A 62 -4.96 1.06 -15.45
C GLY A 62 -4.84 -0.45 -15.38
N THR A 63 -3.81 -0.96 -16.03
CA THR A 63 -3.48 -2.40 -16.03
C THR A 63 -1.99 -2.60 -15.74
N SER A 64 -1.66 -3.77 -15.20
CA SER A 64 -0.27 -4.22 -15.01
C SER A 64 0.39 -4.61 -16.34
N VAL A 65 1.68 -4.97 -16.28
CA VAL A 65 2.41 -5.55 -17.43
C VAL A 65 1.70 -6.78 -18.01
N GLY A 66 1.11 -7.62 -17.16
CA GLY A 66 0.38 -8.83 -17.56
C GLY A 66 -1.06 -8.57 -17.99
N GLY A 67 -1.54 -7.34 -17.93
CA GLY A 67 -2.91 -6.96 -18.31
C GLY A 67 -3.93 -7.09 -17.19
N GLU A 68 -3.50 -7.35 -15.93
CA GLU A 68 -4.40 -7.37 -14.79
C GLU A 68 -4.83 -5.94 -14.42
N PRO A 69 -6.13 -5.69 -14.19
CA PRO A 69 -6.62 -4.37 -13.84
C PRO A 69 -6.17 -3.95 -12.44
N ILE A 70 -5.82 -2.68 -12.31
CA ILE A 70 -5.45 -2.04 -11.05
C ILE A 70 -6.65 -1.23 -10.57
N TRP A 71 -7.13 -1.54 -9.38
CA TRP A 71 -8.35 -0.97 -8.83
C TRP A 71 -8.08 -0.03 -7.66
N VAL A 72 -8.71 1.13 -7.70
CA VAL A 72 -8.89 2.04 -6.57
C VAL A 72 -10.35 1.99 -6.12
N PHE A 73 -10.56 1.93 -4.83
CA PHE A 73 -11.89 2.00 -4.23
C PHE A 73 -12.02 3.33 -3.49
N ARG A 74 -12.74 4.26 -4.12
CA ARG A 74 -13.04 5.54 -3.50
C ARG A 74 -14.21 5.37 -2.55
N VAL A 75 -14.03 5.80 -1.30
CA VAL A 75 -15.03 5.73 -0.25
C VAL A 75 -15.28 7.13 0.29
N SER A 76 -16.54 7.54 0.27
CA SER A 76 -16.97 8.83 0.83
C SER A 76 -18.41 8.76 1.28
N ASN A 77 -18.80 9.66 2.18
CA ASN A 77 -20.20 9.87 2.49
C ASN A 77 -20.93 10.46 1.26
N THR A 78 -22.19 10.09 1.08
CA THR A 78 -23.03 10.60 -0.02
C THR A 78 -23.60 11.99 0.25
N GLU A 79 -23.60 12.44 1.51
CA GLU A 79 -24.06 13.78 1.87
C GLU A 79 -23.10 14.84 1.35
N GLU A 80 -23.63 15.97 0.87
CA GLU A 80 -22.81 17.13 0.54
C GLU A 80 -22.13 17.64 1.80
N ALA A 81 -20.81 17.74 1.75
CA ALA A 81 -20.04 18.28 2.85
C ALA A 81 -20.12 19.80 2.83
N ALA A 82 -20.40 20.40 3.97
CA ALA A 82 -20.39 21.85 4.13
C ALA A 82 -18.99 22.47 3.92
N GLU A 83 -17.95 21.67 4.17
CA GLU A 83 -16.54 22.03 3.99
C GLU A 83 -15.85 21.03 3.04
N PRO A 84 -14.78 21.42 2.32
CA PRO A 84 -14.02 20.51 1.49
C PRO A 84 -13.51 19.31 2.28
N ARG A 85 -13.77 18.10 1.77
CA ARG A 85 -13.34 16.86 2.40
C ARG A 85 -11.82 16.76 2.48
N ALA A 86 -11.30 16.25 3.58
CA ALA A 86 -9.93 15.80 3.62
C ALA A 86 -9.80 14.48 2.83
N CYS A 87 -8.85 14.46 1.89
CA CYS A 87 -8.66 13.36 0.97
C CYS A 87 -7.45 12.51 1.38
N PHE A 88 -7.66 11.21 1.48
CA PHE A 88 -6.66 10.23 1.90
C PHE A 88 -6.40 9.19 0.81
N LEU A 89 -5.14 8.80 0.64
CA LEU A 89 -4.75 7.65 -0.15
C LEU A 89 -4.19 6.57 0.78
N VAL A 90 -4.70 5.35 0.68
CA VAL A 90 -4.13 4.17 1.35
C VAL A 90 -3.71 3.20 0.26
N LEU A 91 -2.40 3.01 0.10
CA LEU A 91 -1.86 2.14 -0.94
C LEU A 91 -0.99 1.04 -0.35
N SER A 92 -0.94 -0.08 -1.04
CA SER A 92 -0.15 -1.24 -0.63
C SER A 92 0.26 -2.10 -1.81
N LEU A 93 1.06 -3.12 -1.52
CA LEU A 93 1.54 -4.11 -2.46
C LEU A 93 2.23 -3.53 -3.70
N LEU A 94 3.16 -2.59 -3.47
CA LEU A 94 4.15 -2.20 -4.47
C LEU A 94 5.16 -3.33 -4.66
N HIS A 95 5.54 -3.96 -3.53
CA HIS A 95 6.42 -5.11 -3.54
C HIS A 95 5.60 -6.40 -3.46
N ALA A 96 5.85 -7.29 -4.39
CA ALA A 96 5.06 -8.49 -4.61
C ALA A 96 4.91 -9.41 -3.39
N ILE A 97 5.95 -9.50 -2.56
CA ILE A 97 5.99 -10.41 -1.40
C ILE A 97 5.25 -9.87 -0.15
N GLU A 98 4.87 -8.59 -0.12
CA GLU A 98 4.38 -7.89 1.09
C GLU A 98 2.86 -8.00 1.27
N PHE A 99 2.33 -9.23 1.39
CA PHE A 99 0.89 -9.50 1.48
C PHE A 99 0.22 -8.86 2.68
N VAL A 100 0.94 -8.72 3.80
CA VAL A 100 0.41 -8.06 5.01
C VAL A 100 -0.06 -6.63 4.75
N GLY A 101 0.57 -5.93 3.81
CA GLY A 101 0.14 -4.60 3.39
C GLY A 101 -1.26 -4.60 2.76
N ALA A 102 -1.54 -5.57 1.88
CA ALA A 102 -2.87 -5.73 1.25
C ALA A 102 -3.93 -6.13 2.28
N GLU A 103 -3.60 -7.01 3.22
CA GLU A 103 -4.50 -7.39 4.32
C GLU A 103 -4.86 -6.20 5.22
N ALA A 104 -3.86 -5.40 5.61
CA ALA A 104 -4.06 -4.21 6.44
C ALA A 104 -4.87 -3.13 5.69
N ASN A 105 -4.61 -2.95 4.40
CA ASN A 105 -5.37 -2.03 3.54
C ASN A 105 -6.85 -2.42 3.51
N LEU A 106 -7.15 -3.69 3.23
CA LEU A 106 -8.53 -4.16 3.13
C LEU A 106 -9.23 -4.21 4.50
N ALA A 107 -8.52 -4.52 5.58
CA ALA A 107 -9.07 -4.44 6.94
C ALA A 107 -9.44 -3.00 7.30
N LEU A 108 -8.58 -2.02 6.98
CA LEU A 108 -8.86 -0.60 7.17
C LEU A 108 -10.04 -0.13 6.31
N PHE A 109 -10.08 -0.53 5.03
CA PHE A 109 -11.18 -0.22 4.13
C PHE A 109 -12.52 -0.71 4.71
N GLN A 110 -12.58 -1.98 5.12
CA GLN A 110 -13.76 -2.58 5.71
C GLN A 110 -14.20 -1.84 6.99
N ARG A 111 -13.25 -1.54 7.89
CA ARG A 111 -13.53 -0.84 9.14
C ARG A 111 -13.95 0.61 8.89
N PHE A 112 -13.30 1.30 7.94
CA PHE A 112 -13.64 2.68 7.59
C PHE A 112 -15.07 2.80 7.08
N VAL A 113 -15.46 2.05 6.04
CA VAL A 113 -16.78 2.15 5.45
C VAL A 113 -17.90 1.77 6.43
N ALA A 114 -17.64 0.84 7.37
CA ALA A 114 -18.61 0.44 8.39
C ALA A 114 -18.83 1.51 9.48
N ASN A 115 -17.89 2.44 9.66
CA ASN A 115 -17.91 3.43 10.74
C ASN A 115 -18.02 4.89 10.27
N MET A 116 -17.79 5.18 9.00
CA MET A 116 -17.74 6.56 8.49
C MET A 116 -19.00 7.39 8.76
N ASN A 117 -20.18 6.75 8.77
CA ASN A 117 -21.45 7.42 9.05
C ASN A 117 -21.79 7.47 10.56
N LYS A 118 -21.05 6.72 11.39
CA LYS A 118 -21.27 6.63 12.84
C LYS A 118 -20.31 7.49 13.65
N ASN A 119 -19.15 7.80 13.05
CA ASN A 119 -18.10 8.59 13.69
C ASN A 119 -17.99 9.97 13.01
N PRO A 120 -18.38 11.06 13.69
CA PRO A 120 -18.31 12.42 13.13
C PRO A 120 -16.93 12.80 12.62
N ALA A 121 -15.87 12.31 13.25
CA ALA A 121 -14.49 12.57 12.82
C ALA A 121 -14.16 11.96 11.45
N LEU A 122 -14.94 10.98 10.99
CA LEU A 122 -14.76 10.30 9.68
C LEU A 122 -15.80 10.76 8.64
N ALA A 123 -16.87 11.43 9.04
CA ALA A 123 -18.01 11.75 8.17
C ALA A 123 -17.60 12.64 6.97
N ASN A 124 -16.66 13.58 7.19
CA ASN A 124 -16.17 14.49 6.14
C ASN A 124 -14.81 14.03 5.59
N ARG A 125 -14.71 12.76 5.19
CA ARG A 125 -13.49 12.17 4.62
C ARG A 125 -13.79 11.51 3.28
N GLU A 126 -12.85 11.63 2.36
CA GLU A 126 -12.76 10.83 1.15
C GLU A 126 -11.49 9.99 1.22
N VAL A 127 -11.63 8.68 1.13
CA VAL A 127 -10.49 7.76 1.19
C VAL A 127 -10.44 6.92 -0.07
N HIS A 128 -9.30 6.93 -0.74
CA HIS A 128 -9.01 6.08 -1.89
C HIS A 128 -8.17 4.90 -1.42
N PHE A 129 -8.74 3.71 -1.43
CA PHE A 129 -8.03 2.47 -1.10
C PHE A 129 -7.51 1.81 -2.37
N LEU A 130 -6.20 1.58 -2.44
CA LEU A 130 -5.50 0.84 -3.49
C LEU A 130 -4.80 -0.35 -2.84
N PRO A 131 -5.48 -1.50 -2.68
CA PRO A 131 -4.93 -2.63 -1.93
C PRO A 131 -3.83 -3.39 -2.69
N ILE A 132 -3.88 -3.38 -4.03
CA ILE A 132 -2.94 -4.14 -4.86
C ILE A 132 -2.50 -3.30 -6.06
N LEU A 133 -1.32 -2.65 -5.95
CA LEU A 133 -0.75 -1.90 -7.07
C LEU A 133 -0.02 -2.84 -8.06
N ASN A 134 0.53 -3.95 -7.57
CA ASN A 134 1.30 -4.94 -8.34
C ASN A 134 0.56 -6.28 -8.43
N PRO A 135 -0.52 -6.39 -9.22
CA PRO A 135 -1.31 -7.62 -9.29
C PRO A 135 -0.54 -8.79 -9.90
N ASP A 136 0.31 -8.57 -10.89
CA ASP A 136 1.15 -9.63 -11.47
C ASP A 136 2.10 -10.22 -10.42
N GLY A 137 2.73 -9.35 -9.64
CA GLY A 137 3.62 -9.78 -8.55
C GLY A 137 2.88 -10.57 -7.47
N TYR A 138 1.67 -10.13 -7.12
CA TYR A 138 0.81 -10.87 -6.18
C TYR A 138 0.55 -12.30 -6.67
N LEU A 139 0.06 -12.43 -7.90
CA LEU A 139 -0.27 -13.71 -8.53
C LEU A 139 0.97 -14.61 -8.68
N GLU A 140 2.15 -14.05 -8.94
CA GLU A 140 3.38 -14.83 -9.02
C GLU A 140 3.80 -15.40 -7.67
N VAL A 141 3.78 -14.57 -6.61
CA VAL A 141 4.05 -15.03 -5.24
C VAL A 141 3.03 -16.08 -4.80
N GLU A 142 1.74 -15.80 -5.01
CA GLU A 142 0.66 -16.75 -4.70
C GLU A 142 0.88 -18.10 -5.39
N ARG A 143 1.21 -18.12 -6.69
CA ARG A 143 1.50 -19.35 -7.45
C ARG A 143 2.70 -20.12 -6.88
N GLU A 144 3.72 -19.43 -6.39
CA GLU A 144 4.85 -20.09 -5.75
C GLU A 144 4.47 -20.66 -4.38
N LEU A 145 3.65 -19.96 -3.59
CA LEU A 145 3.17 -20.43 -2.30
C LEU A 145 2.31 -21.69 -2.44
N THR A 146 1.43 -21.78 -3.45
CA THR A 146 0.60 -22.98 -3.70
C THR A 146 1.46 -24.19 -4.06
N LYS A 147 2.64 -23.98 -4.65
CA LYS A 147 3.63 -25.05 -4.93
C LYS A 147 4.54 -25.35 -3.74
N GLY A 148 4.26 -24.77 -2.57
CA GLY A 148 5.09 -24.93 -1.38
C GLY A 148 6.44 -24.21 -1.44
N ARG A 149 6.59 -23.23 -2.33
CA ARG A 149 7.81 -22.44 -2.50
C ARG A 149 7.58 -21.03 -1.96
N ALA A 150 8.57 -20.45 -1.31
CA ALA A 150 8.51 -19.08 -0.79
C ALA A 150 9.67 -18.26 -1.35
N ARG A 151 9.75 -18.16 -2.67
CA ARG A 151 10.80 -17.41 -3.34
C ARG A 151 10.63 -15.91 -3.09
N PHE A 152 11.74 -15.20 -3.07
CA PHE A 152 11.73 -13.75 -2.96
C PHE A 152 11.35 -13.10 -4.30
N HIS A 153 10.19 -12.46 -4.32
CA HIS A 153 9.74 -11.61 -5.41
C HIS A 153 9.44 -10.22 -4.87
N ARG A 154 10.08 -9.20 -5.45
CA ARG A 154 9.90 -7.81 -5.02
C ARG A 154 9.24 -6.98 -6.12
N GLY A 155 9.76 -7.06 -7.32
CA GLY A 155 9.35 -6.25 -8.46
C GLY A 155 8.04 -6.67 -9.11
N ASN A 156 7.67 -5.96 -10.17
CA ASN A 156 6.59 -6.36 -11.05
C ASN A 156 7.02 -7.52 -11.98
N ARG A 157 6.16 -7.88 -12.95
CA ARG A 157 6.43 -8.97 -13.91
C ARG A 157 7.73 -8.79 -14.72
N ARG A 158 8.22 -7.55 -14.87
CA ARG A 158 9.52 -7.25 -15.52
C ARG A 158 10.70 -7.29 -14.55
N GLY A 159 10.46 -7.51 -13.27
CA GLY A 159 11.47 -7.46 -12.21
C GLY A 159 11.83 -6.03 -11.75
N VAL A 160 11.07 -5.02 -12.19
CA VAL A 160 11.26 -3.64 -11.77
C VAL A 160 10.69 -3.42 -10.38
N ASP A 161 11.50 -2.85 -9.47
CA ASP A 161 11.06 -2.38 -8.16
C ASP A 161 10.18 -1.13 -8.34
N LEU A 162 8.85 -1.30 -8.21
CA LEU A 162 7.91 -0.20 -8.40
C LEU A 162 8.18 0.97 -7.46
N ASN A 163 8.70 0.68 -6.25
CA ASN A 163 9.08 1.70 -5.26
C ASN A 163 10.47 2.31 -5.52
N ARG A 164 10.96 2.22 -6.76
CA ARG A 164 12.13 2.92 -7.30
C ARG A 164 11.81 3.59 -8.63
N ASN A 165 10.59 3.43 -9.13
CA ASN A 165 10.18 3.85 -10.47
C ASN A 165 9.41 5.19 -10.49
N PHE A 166 9.26 5.88 -9.35
CA PHE A 166 8.66 7.21 -9.27
C PHE A 166 9.65 8.34 -9.60
N GLY A 167 9.12 9.54 -9.91
CA GLY A 167 9.92 10.64 -10.44
C GLY A 167 10.84 11.34 -9.43
N ALA A 168 10.41 11.43 -8.16
CA ALA A 168 11.17 12.15 -7.15
C ALA A 168 12.50 11.46 -6.84
N PHE A 169 13.58 12.21 -7.00
CA PHE A 169 14.96 11.72 -6.80
C PHE A 169 15.31 10.45 -7.59
N PHE A 170 14.61 10.15 -8.67
CA PHE A 170 14.87 8.99 -9.51
C PHE A 170 16.35 8.94 -9.94
N SER A 171 16.95 7.75 -9.88
CA SER A 171 18.31 7.58 -10.33
C SER A 171 18.59 6.12 -10.70
N ARG A 172 19.35 5.93 -11.75
CA ARG A 172 19.93 4.65 -12.16
C ARG A 172 21.41 4.54 -11.80
N ARG A 173 22.01 5.60 -11.25
CA ARG A 173 23.45 5.72 -10.97
C ARG A 173 23.77 5.35 -9.52
N TYR A 174 23.56 4.07 -9.16
CA TYR A 174 24.01 3.56 -7.86
C TYR A 174 24.97 2.39 -8.03
N LEU A 175 26.00 2.38 -7.20
CA LEU A 175 26.90 1.23 -7.10
C LEU A 175 26.09 -0.05 -6.79
N TRP A 176 25.09 0.06 -5.94
CA TRP A 176 24.19 -1.05 -5.55
C TRP A 176 23.29 -1.55 -6.67
N HIS A 177 22.91 -0.72 -7.65
CA HIS A 177 22.15 -1.19 -8.83
C HIS A 177 22.93 -2.22 -9.64
N ARG A 178 24.26 -2.12 -9.68
CA ARG A 178 25.08 -3.11 -10.40
C ARG A 178 25.14 -4.45 -9.67
N VAL A 179 25.18 -4.41 -8.32
CA VAL A 179 25.33 -5.59 -7.46
C VAL A 179 23.98 -6.22 -7.13
N LEU A 180 22.96 -5.39 -6.83
CA LEU A 180 21.63 -5.80 -6.40
C LEU A 180 20.54 -5.50 -7.45
N ARG A 181 20.90 -5.41 -8.74
CA ARG A 181 19.99 -5.06 -9.84
C ARG A 181 18.74 -5.95 -9.90
N LYS A 182 18.88 -7.22 -9.57
CA LYS A 182 17.76 -8.17 -9.55
C LYS A 182 16.71 -7.86 -8.45
N ILE A 183 17.07 -7.02 -7.48
CA ILE A 183 16.22 -6.72 -6.31
C ILE A 183 15.68 -5.29 -6.37
N TYR A 184 16.49 -4.34 -6.86
CA TYR A 184 16.21 -2.90 -6.81
C TYR A 184 16.30 -2.23 -8.19
N ASP A 185 15.85 -2.88 -9.27
CA ASP A 185 15.84 -2.27 -10.60
C ASP A 185 14.80 -1.13 -10.65
N PRO A 186 15.22 0.13 -10.87
CA PRO A 186 14.30 1.25 -10.94
C PRO A 186 13.57 1.35 -12.31
N GLY A 187 13.85 0.45 -13.24
CA GLY A 187 13.42 0.57 -14.63
C GLY A 187 14.27 1.58 -15.46
N PRO A 188 13.96 1.72 -16.74
CA PRO A 188 14.73 2.58 -17.65
C PRO A 188 14.54 4.08 -17.42
N ARG A 189 13.42 4.52 -16.93
CA ARG A 189 13.05 5.91 -16.65
C ARG A 189 11.94 5.99 -15.60
N PRO A 190 11.69 7.15 -14.99
CA PRO A 190 10.54 7.31 -14.11
C PRO A 190 9.24 6.92 -14.83
N PHE A 191 8.37 6.23 -14.12
CA PHE A 191 7.07 5.79 -14.62
C PHE A 191 7.17 4.96 -15.90
N SER A 192 8.21 4.16 -16.05
CA SER A 192 8.34 3.24 -17.17
C SER A 192 7.39 2.05 -17.05
N GLU A 193 6.96 1.74 -15.85
CA GLU A 193 6.07 0.62 -15.59
C GLU A 193 4.61 1.06 -15.62
N PRO A 194 3.73 0.25 -16.25
CA PRO A 194 2.33 0.60 -16.38
C PRO A 194 1.63 0.79 -15.01
N GLU A 195 2.06 0.06 -13.99
CA GLU A 195 1.53 0.16 -12.62
C GLU A 195 1.80 1.55 -12.02
N THR A 196 3.05 2.04 -12.11
CA THR A 196 3.41 3.36 -11.59
C THR A 196 2.85 4.48 -12.45
N ALA A 197 2.74 4.27 -13.77
CA ALA A 197 2.11 5.22 -14.68
C ALA A 197 0.60 5.34 -14.39
N ALA A 198 -0.09 4.23 -14.11
CA ALA A 198 -1.50 4.21 -13.72
C ALA A 198 -1.74 4.98 -12.42
N LEU A 199 -0.93 4.72 -11.38
CA LEU A 199 -1.02 5.48 -10.14
C LEU A 199 -0.73 6.96 -10.35
N ARG A 200 0.30 7.31 -11.15
CA ARG A 200 0.60 8.70 -11.48
C ARG A 200 -0.60 9.41 -12.12
N SER A 201 -1.28 8.79 -13.08
CA SER A 201 -2.46 9.37 -13.72
C SER A 201 -3.56 9.64 -12.70
N HIS A 202 -3.80 8.70 -11.79
CA HIS A 202 -4.77 8.86 -10.72
C HIS A 202 -4.41 10.01 -9.75
N LEU A 203 -3.12 10.17 -9.42
CA LEU A 203 -2.61 11.25 -8.56
C LEU A 203 -2.70 12.63 -9.22
N LEU A 204 -2.66 12.70 -10.56
CA LEU A 204 -2.84 13.96 -11.31
C LEU A 204 -4.31 14.40 -11.36
N GLU A 205 -5.24 13.44 -11.35
CA GLU A 205 -6.69 13.69 -11.36
C GLU A 205 -7.24 13.96 -9.95
N HIS A 206 -6.61 13.41 -8.92
CA HIS A 206 -7.06 13.49 -7.53
C HIS A 206 -5.94 13.99 -6.62
N ARG A 207 -6.23 15.03 -5.85
CA ARG A 207 -5.29 15.56 -4.85
C ARG A 207 -5.56 14.96 -3.49
N PHE A 208 -4.50 14.47 -2.86
CA PHE A 208 -4.56 13.88 -1.53
C PHE A 208 -3.85 14.78 -0.51
N ASP A 209 -4.49 15.04 0.63
CA ASP A 209 -3.88 15.75 1.75
C ASP A 209 -2.94 14.81 2.53
N PHE A 210 -3.32 13.54 2.61
CA PHE A 210 -2.62 12.52 3.40
C PHE A 210 -2.49 11.20 2.64
N ALA A 211 -1.42 10.44 2.91
CA ALA A 211 -1.26 9.09 2.39
C ALA A 211 -0.64 8.13 3.40
N LEU A 212 -1.13 6.88 3.42
CA LEU A 212 -0.49 5.73 4.04
C LEU A 212 0.01 4.78 2.96
N SER A 213 1.31 4.52 2.92
CA SER A 213 1.93 3.51 2.09
C SER A 213 2.30 2.31 2.94
N LEU A 214 1.59 1.18 2.72
CA LEU A 214 1.70 0.00 3.56
C LEU A 214 2.68 -1.01 2.96
N HIS A 215 3.79 -1.17 3.64
CA HIS A 215 4.91 -2.04 3.33
C HIS A 215 5.16 -3.06 4.45
N SER A 216 6.15 -3.90 4.28
CA SER A 216 6.77 -4.71 5.30
C SER A 216 8.28 -4.91 4.97
N PHE A 217 9.09 -5.08 5.95
CA PHE A 217 8.87 -5.29 7.37
C PHE A 217 9.70 -4.35 8.25
N GLY A 218 9.45 -4.37 9.59
CA GLY A 218 10.39 -3.70 10.51
C GLY A 218 9.76 -2.99 11.71
N GLY A 219 8.42 -2.90 11.79
CA GLY A 219 7.71 -2.22 12.86
C GLY A 219 8.07 -0.73 12.91
N ARG A 220 7.81 0.01 11.81
CA ARG A 220 8.21 1.41 11.71
C ARG A 220 7.15 2.27 11.03
N PHE A 221 7.01 3.49 11.51
CA PHE A 221 6.39 4.61 10.79
C PHE A 221 7.51 5.48 10.21
N LEU A 222 7.66 5.48 8.90
CA LEU A 222 8.69 6.22 8.20
C LEU A 222 8.08 7.37 7.40
N PHE A 223 8.83 8.44 7.23
CA PHE A 223 8.38 9.64 6.55
C PHE A 223 9.46 10.22 5.63
N PRO A 224 9.10 11.03 4.63
CA PRO A 224 10.04 11.66 3.71
C PRO A 224 11.11 12.50 4.43
N TYR A 225 12.31 12.57 3.88
CA TYR A 225 12.67 12.02 2.56
C TYR A 225 13.38 10.66 2.68
N GLY A 226 13.25 9.84 1.65
CA GLY A 226 14.06 8.66 1.44
C GLY A 226 15.23 8.88 0.48
N GLY A 227 15.02 9.72 -0.55
CA GLY A 227 15.99 10.01 -1.61
C GLY A 227 17.08 11.02 -1.26
N LYS A 228 16.95 11.72 -0.15
CA LYS A 228 17.94 12.67 0.40
C LYS A 228 17.92 12.65 1.93
N ARG A 229 19.01 13.13 2.56
CA ARG A 229 19.12 13.12 4.05
C ARG A 229 18.61 14.39 4.72
N GLU A 230 18.32 15.43 3.95
CA GLU A 230 17.73 16.66 4.43
C GLU A 230 16.35 16.39 5.02
N LYS A 231 15.98 17.18 6.02
CA LYS A 231 14.65 17.10 6.62
C LYS A 231 13.61 17.77 5.72
N SER A 232 12.39 17.25 5.74
CA SER A 232 11.24 17.95 5.16
C SER A 232 10.96 19.24 5.94
N ARG A 233 10.36 20.23 5.28
CA ARG A 233 9.90 21.48 5.94
C ARG A 233 8.86 21.20 7.05
N ILE A 234 8.15 20.08 6.95
CA ILE A 234 7.15 19.61 7.94
C ILE A 234 7.66 18.42 8.76
N ASP A 235 8.98 18.32 9.01
CA ASP A 235 9.59 17.21 9.80
C ASP A 235 9.01 17.13 11.22
N SER A 236 8.69 18.26 11.87
CA SER A 236 8.03 18.30 13.18
C SER A 236 6.66 17.62 13.12
N TRP A 237 5.81 17.98 12.16
CA TRP A 237 4.51 17.37 11.95
C TRP A 237 4.62 15.83 11.78
N TYR A 238 5.59 15.36 10.99
CA TYR A 238 5.81 13.93 10.80
C TYR A 238 6.18 13.22 12.10
N ARG A 239 7.06 13.83 12.91
CA ARG A 239 7.49 13.24 14.18
C ARG A 239 6.37 13.18 15.21
N GLU A 240 5.62 14.25 15.32
CA GLU A 240 4.47 14.35 16.22
C GLU A 240 3.38 13.36 15.83
N THR A 241 3.02 13.33 14.53
CA THR A 241 2.06 12.37 14.00
C THR A 241 2.50 10.92 14.22
N ALA A 242 3.74 10.58 13.87
CA ALA A 242 4.24 9.22 14.05
C ALA A 242 4.26 8.80 15.53
N ARG A 243 4.58 9.73 16.45
CA ARG A 243 4.48 9.48 17.91
C ARG A 243 3.05 9.22 18.32
N ALA A 244 2.10 10.08 17.91
CA ALA A 244 0.69 9.90 18.22
C ALA A 244 0.14 8.56 17.69
N LEU A 245 0.60 8.10 16.52
CA LEU A 245 0.24 6.78 16.00
C LEU A 245 0.82 5.65 16.84
N ILE A 246 2.05 5.79 17.33
CA ILE A 246 2.70 4.80 18.22
C ILE A 246 1.93 4.70 19.53
N ASP A 247 1.51 5.83 20.08
CA ASP A 247 0.76 5.89 21.35
C ASP A 247 -0.63 5.24 21.26
N GLN A 248 -1.18 5.09 20.03
CA GLN A 248 -2.43 4.36 19.76
C GLN A 248 -2.24 2.84 19.59
N GLN A 249 -1.00 2.32 19.56
CA GLN A 249 -0.76 0.90 19.35
C GLN A 249 -1.01 0.08 20.62
N PRO A 250 -1.99 -0.86 20.65
CA PRO A 250 -2.39 -1.53 21.89
C PRO A 250 -1.43 -2.64 22.34
N HIS A 251 -0.65 -3.21 21.43
CA HIS A 251 0.17 -4.39 21.76
C HIS A 251 1.66 -4.09 21.90
N TYR A 252 2.21 -3.27 20.98
CA TYR A 252 3.62 -2.88 20.99
C TYR A 252 3.85 -1.67 20.09
N GLY A 253 4.71 -0.78 20.52
CA GLY A 253 5.06 0.42 19.76
C GLY A 253 6.03 0.13 18.63
N TYR A 254 5.76 0.72 17.47
CA TYR A 254 6.67 0.81 16.35
C TYR A 254 7.73 1.87 16.61
N LYS A 255 8.75 1.93 15.75
CA LYS A 255 9.72 3.03 15.74
C LYS A 255 9.32 4.06 14.68
N ALA A 256 9.68 5.32 14.91
CA ALA A 256 9.48 6.37 13.94
C ALA A 256 10.79 6.94 13.44
N GLY A 257 10.82 7.38 12.18
CA GLY A 257 12.02 8.02 11.64
C GLY A 257 11.91 8.44 10.18
N GLN A 258 12.91 9.22 9.76
CA GLN A 258 13.04 9.58 8.35
C GLN A 258 13.48 8.35 7.54
N LEU A 259 12.84 8.14 6.37
CA LEU A 259 13.09 6.99 5.49
C LEU A 259 14.57 6.88 5.08
N ALA A 260 15.24 8.00 4.72
CA ALA A 260 16.66 8.00 4.40
C ALA A 260 17.61 7.60 5.55
N ARG A 261 17.12 7.64 6.78
CA ARG A 261 17.89 7.27 7.99
C ARG A 261 17.59 5.85 8.46
N ALA A 262 16.45 5.29 8.01
CA ALA A 262 16.10 3.90 8.30
C ALA A 262 17.04 2.91 7.61
N PHE A 263 17.65 3.33 6.48
CA PHE A 263 18.60 2.55 5.69
C PHE A 263 19.93 3.31 5.59
N PRO A 264 20.84 3.17 6.57
CA PRO A 264 22.04 4.02 6.68
C PRO A 264 23.01 3.87 5.50
N LEU A 265 23.00 2.72 4.82
CA LEU A 265 23.94 2.41 3.74
C LEU A 265 23.50 2.92 2.36
N PHE A 266 22.20 3.20 2.15
CA PHE A 266 21.70 3.66 0.86
C PHE A 266 20.46 4.56 1.00
N LEU A 267 20.26 5.42 0.01
CA LEU A 267 19.08 6.25 -0.08
C LEU A 267 17.97 5.53 -0.86
N VAL A 268 16.71 5.72 -0.42
CA VAL A 268 15.53 5.18 -1.07
C VAL A 268 15.05 6.19 -2.12
N ARG A 269 15.66 6.19 -3.29
CA ARG A 269 15.34 7.13 -4.39
C ARG A 269 14.29 6.56 -5.32
N GLY A 270 13.46 7.45 -5.91
CA GLY A 270 12.38 7.03 -6.79
C GLY A 270 11.22 6.36 -6.04
N SER A 271 11.04 6.70 -4.76
CA SER A 271 9.93 6.17 -3.95
C SER A 271 8.63 6.92 -4.20
N GLU A 272 7.52 6.22 -3.97
CA GLU A 272 6.19 6.81 -3.99
C GLU A 272 6.01 7.88 -2.91
N ALA A 273 6.58 7.65 -1.72
CA ALA A 273 6.45 8.58 -0.60
C ALA A 273 7.10 9.92 -0.89
N ASP A 274 8.31 9.92 -1.45
CA ASP A 274 8.97 11.15 -1.87
C ASP A 274 8.23 11.81 -3.04
N TYR A 275 7.70 11.03 -3.97
CA TYR A 275 6.95 11.58 -5.10
C TYR A 275 5.65 12.25 -4.65
N LEU A 276 4.88 11.63 -3.78
CA LEU A 276 3.66 12.19 -3.19
C LEU A 276 3.97 13.49 -2.43
N HIS A 277 5.04 13.46 -1.62
CA HIS A 277 5.42 14.60 -0.81
C HIS A 277 5.98 15.78 -1.64
N GLU A 278 6.96 15.53 -2.52
CA GLU A 278 7.64 16.58 -3.30
C GLU A 278 6.74 17.18 -4.39
N THR A 279 5.93 16.33 -5.06
CA THR A 279 5.15 16.76 -6.22
C THR A 279 3.82 17.36 -5.83
N PHE A 280 3.16 16.81 -4.80
CA PHE A 280 1.79 17.18 -4.45
C PHE A 280 1.65 17.83 -3.06
N GLY A 281 2.71 17.81 -2.25
CA GLY A 281 2.66 18.25 -0.85
C GLY A 281 1.87 17.29 0.04
N THR A 282 1.58 16.08 -0.42
CA THR A 282 0.85 15.06 0.35
C THR A 282 1.65 14.64 1.58
N ARG A 283 1.02 14.66 2.74
CA ARG A 283 1.62 14.20 4.00
C ARG A 283 1.62 12.67 4.03
N THR A 284 2.73 12.06 3.62
CA THR A 284 2.85 10.63 3.39
C THR A 284 3.59 9.94 4.52
N LEU A 285 3.01 8.86 5.06
CA LEU A 285 3.67 7.93 5.96
C LEU A 285 3.83 6.57 5.30
N VAL A 286 5.03 6.03 5.37
CA VAL A 286 5.33 4.64 5.01
C VAL A 286 5.26 3.80 6.29
N VAL A 287 4.48 2.74 6.26
CA VAL A 287 4.31 1.83 7.39
C VAL A 287 4.95 0.49 7.07
N GLU A 288 6.06 0.21 7.74
CA GLU A 288 6.75 -1.09 7.65
C GLU A 288 6.12 -2.06 8.65
N ILE A 289 5.11 -2.80 8.21
CA ILE A 289 4.29 -3.67 9.03
C ILE A 289 5.07 -4.92 9.45
N GLY A 290 4.88 -5.35 10.68
CA GLY A 290 5.46 -6.59 11.20
C GLY A 290 6.75 -6.37 11.99
N ARG A 291 6.72 -6.77 13.24
CA ARG A 291 7.84 -6.68 14.17
C ARG A 291 8.81 -7.83 13.93
N ASN A 292 9.88 -7.58 13.18
CA ASN A 292 10.95 -8.54 13.02
C ASN A 292 12.14 -8.18 13.93
N GLY A 293 12.33 -9.02 14.92
CA GLY A 293 13.54 -9.03 15.75
C GLY A 293 14.76 -9.61 15.00
N PRO A 294 15.82 -10.06 15.68
CA PRO A 294 17.08 -10.56 15.10
C PRO A 294 16.95 -11.79 14.19
N ARG A 295 15.72 -12.28 13.96
CA ARG A 295 15.39 -13.39 13.05
C ARG A 295 15.67 -13.12 11.57
N VAL A 296 15.90 -11.88 11.17
CA VAL A 296 16.20 -11.49 9.78
C VAL A 296 17.39 -12.27 9.20
N LEU A 297 18.43 -12.52 10.01
CA LEU A 297 19.64 -13.22 9.59
C LEU A 297 19.57 -14.75 9.76
N HIS A 298 18.42 -15.29 10.19
CA HIS A 298 18.29 -16.72 10.35
C HIS A 298 18.27 -17.43 8.99
N PRO A 299 19.12 -18.44 8.72
CA PRO A 299 19.23 -19.08 7.41
C PRO A 299 17.89 -19.57 6.81
N ARG A 300 16.97 -20.05 7.66
CA ARG A 300 15.61 -20.48 7.21
C ARG A 300 14.82 -19.35 6.59
N ASN A 301 14.97 -18.10 7.07
CA ASN A 301 14.26 -16.94 6.53
C ASN A 301 14.85 -16.47 5.19
N LEU A 302 16.13 -16.73 4.94
CA LEU A 302 16.77 -16.48 3.64
C LEU A 302 16.28 -17.49 2.58
N LEU A 303 16.02 -18.74 2.98
CA LEU A 303 15.53 -19.79 2.08
C LEU A 303 14.01 -19.71 1.86
N ALA A 304 13.24 -19.16 2.81
CA ALA A 304 11.80 -19.02 2.75
C ALA A 304 11.38 -17.63 3.26
N PRO A 305 11.58 -16.57 2.46
CA PRO A 305 11.45 -15.18 2.91
C PRO A 305 10.00 -14.75 3.19
N PHE A 306 8.98 -15.42 2.68
CA PHE A 306 7.60 -14.99 2.85
C PHE A 306 7.21 -14.73 4.32
N PRO A 307 7.50 -15.60 5.31
CA PRO A 307 7.19 -15.32 6.71
C PRO A 307 8.02 -14.18 7.35
N LEU A 308 9.09 -13.74 6.69
CA LEU A 308 9.86 -12.57 7.12
C LEU A 308 9.08 -11.29 6.85
N PHE A 309 8.45 -11.21 5.68
CA PHE A 309 7.63 -10.07 5.25
C PHE A 309 6.19 -10.14 5.77
N ASN A 310 5.73 -11.33 6.12
CA ASN A 310 4.33 -11.62 6.43
C ASN A 310 4.22 -12.35 7.78
N PRO A 311 3.92 -11.62 8.87
CA PRO A 311 3.77 -12.20 10.20
C PRO A 311 2.71 -13.31 10.21
N LYS A 312 3.00 -14.45 10.86
CA LYS A 312 2.03 -15.56 10.97
C LYS A 312 0.82 -15.19 11.82
N ASP A 313 1.00 -14.36 12.83
CA ASP A 313 -0.08 -13.81 13.65
C ASP A 313 -0.58 -12.51 13.02
N LEU A 314 -1.24 -12.66 11.86
CA LEU A 314 -1.79 -11.54 11.11
C LEU A 314 -2.80 -10.74 11.94
N GLN A 315 -3.67 -11.43 12.70
CA GLN A 315 -4.71 -10.74 13.46
C GLN A 315 -4.12 -9.77 14.48
N ARG A 316 -3.10 -10.18 15.21
CA ARG A 316 -2.41 -9.33 16.18
C ARG A 316 -1.76 -8.11 15.53
N GLU A 317 -1.20 -8.27 14.32
CA GLU A 317 -0.65 -7.12 13.57
C GLU A 317 -1.76 -6.15 13.12
N LEU A 318 -2.88 -6.69 12.64
CA LEU A 318 -4.02 -5.86 12.26
C LEU A 318 -4.60 -5.12 13.46
N ASP A 319 -4.79 -5.81 14.59
CA ASP A 319 -5.28 -5.19 15.84
C ASP A 319 -4.34 -4.08 16.30
N ASN A 320 -3.02 -4.27 16.15
CA ASN A 320 -2.01 -3.28 16.53
C ASN A 320 -2.01 -2.03 15.65
N LEU A 321 -2.59 -2.10 14.44
CA LEU A 321 -2.55 -1.02 13.46
C LEU A 321 -3.89 -0.30 13.23
N MET A 322 -5.01 -0.95 13.56
CA MET A 322 -6.31 -0.39 13.20
C MET A 322 -6.62 0.93 13.92
N ASP A 323 -6.33 1.05 15.20
CA ASP A 323 -6.56 2.30 15.94
C ASP A 323 -5.62 3.43 15.49
N PRO A 324 -4.28 3.22 15.33
CA PRO A 324 -3.40 4.17 14.64
C PRO A 324 -3.93 4.65 13.29
N PHE A 325 -4.37 3.73 12.43
CA PHE A 325 -4.84 4.09 11.09
C PHE A 325 -6.16 4.88 11.14
N PHE A 326 -7.06 4.52 12.04
CA PHE A 326 -8.28 5.30 12.27
C PHE A 326 -7.99 6.71 12.77
N PHE A 327 -7.07 6.84 13.73
CA PHE A 327 -6.59 8.13 14.20
C PHE A 327 -6.01 8.95 13.03
N PHE A 328 -5.19 8.35 12.16
CA PHE A 328 -4.66 9.03 10.99
C PHE A 328 -5.78 9.51 10.04
N LEU A 329 -6.78 8.67 9.75
CA LEU A 329 -7.92 9.04 8.90
C LEU A 329 -8.84 10.08 9.55
N SER A 330 -8.77 10.32 10.86
CA SER A 330 -9.52 11.36 11.55
C SER A 330 -8.86 12.74 11.48
N MET A 331 -7.63 12.84 11.00
CA MET A 331 -6.89 14.11 10.91
C MET A 331 -7.58 15.12 10.01
N ASN A 332 -7.54 16.37 10.42
CA ASN A 332 -8.11 17.47 9.65
C ASN A 332 -7.07 18.03 8.67
N ARG A 333 -7.60 18.49 7.56
CA ARG A 333 -6.84 19.32 6.62
C ARG A 333 -6.51 20.63 7.33
N GLU A 334 -5.22 20.94 7.49
CA GLU A 334 -4.84 22.28 7.89
C GLU A 334 -5.20 23.27 6.76
N LYS A 335 -5.77 24.42 7.12
CA LYS A 335 -5.99 25.48 6.16
C LYS A 335 -4.63 25.82 5.54
N ARG A 336 -4.51 25.68 4.23
CA ARG A 336 -3.33 26.15 3.52
C ARG A 336 -3.31 27.66 3.65
N GLY A 337 -2.34 28.19 4.43
CA GLY A 337 -2.07 29.61 4.48
C GLY A 337 -1.58 30.14 3.14
#